data_4e5c59d95a2439888de464d34e4333cb
#
_entry.id   4e5c59d95a2439888de464d34e4333cb
#
_cell.length_a   1.000
_cell.length_b   1.000
_cell.length_c   1.000
_cell.angle_alpha   90.00
_cell.angle_beta   90.00
_cell.angle_gamma   90.00
#
_symmetry.space_group_name_H-M   'P 1'
#
loop_
_entity.id
_entity.type
_entity.pdbx_description
1 polymer ?
#
loop_
_entity_poly.entity_id
_entity_poly.type
_entity_poly.pdbx_seq_one_letter_code
_entity_poly.pdbx_strand_id
1 'polypeptide(L)'
;MSSILDDLAAGRIDTAEANRRISALKNKTGDTSRSTQSGPKQEEAPKGKPGGLTRVSITAVGRRVRIEGDSSIATLSVEGPHVLRRNGEVMEVSSTGEFGPNLTGFSLIRPPRSLDDLRDIGLGKELLVKVNPKLIIDVEATTGGVRSTGAPRFGRVRVTAGGCHLSDVVEVSDLLSQAGGVTVEGPISLGRSRLKVESGSLTLILKPGSSVTVHADAKFGHIRWPEDNGGADEVVFGNGSARCDLTVTMGLATVKSEVPA
;
A
#
# COMPACT_ATOMS: atom_id res chain seq x y z
N MET A 1 5.33 -40.75 5.89
CA MET A 1 4.06 -39.98 5.83
C MET A 1 3.03 -40.58 4.88
N SER A 2 3.41 -41.16 3.76
CA SER A 2 2.47 -41.81 2.80
C SER A 2 1.59 -42.90 3.40
N SER A 3 2.12 -43.79 4.27
CA SER A 3 1.34 -44.91 4.80
C SER A 3 0.15 -44.52 5.70
N ILE A 4 0.23 -43.39 6.43
CA ILE A 4 -0.89 -42.91 7.28
C ILE A 4 -2.02 -42.36 6.40
N LEU A 5 -1.67 -41.70 5.32
CA LEU A 5 -2.64 -41.14 4.36
C LEU A 5 -3.33 -42.27 3.55
N ASP A 6 -2.57 -43.30 3.24
CA ASP A 6 -3.10 -44.50 2.55
C ASP A 6 -4.07 -45.28 3.46
N ASP A 7 -3.77 -45.37 4.77
CA ASP A 7 -4.64 -46.01 5.75
C ASP A 7 -5.93 -45.23 5.99
N LEU A 8 -5.84 -43.89 5.97
CA LEU A 8 -7.00 -42.99 6.07
C LEU A 8 -7.88 -43.09 4.82
N ALA A 9 -7.26 -43.07 3.63
CA ALA A 9 -7.98 -43.21 2.36
C ALA A 9 -8.66 -44.56 2.19
N ALA A 10 -8.07 -45.65 2.76
CA ALA A 10 -8.63 -46.98 2.78
C ALA A 10 -9.67 -47.23 3.90
N GLY A 11 -9.97 -46.19 4.73
CA GLY A 11 -10.93 -46.28 5.84
C GLY A 11 -10.48 -47.16 7.00
N ARG A 12 -9.19 -47.50 7.07
CA ARG A 12 -8.64 -48.37 8.13
C ARG A 12 -8.35 -47.62 9.44
N ILE A 13 -8.23 -46.31 9.37
CA ILE A 13 -8.10 -45.40 10.51
C ILE A 13 -9.03 -44.20 10.33
N ASP A 14 -9.53 -43.65 11.42
CA ASP A 14 -10.32 -42.43 11.37
C ASP A 14 -9.42 -41.14 11.38
N THR A 15 -10.04 -39.99 11.17
CA THR A 15 -9.33 -38.71 11.12
C THR A 15 -8.68 -38.36 12.44
N ALA A 16 -9.24 -38.75 13.59
CA ALA A 16 -8.69 -38.50 14.91
C ALA A 16 -7.42 -39.34 15.16
N GLU A 17 -7.43 -40.61 14.73
CA GLU A 17 -6.28 -41.50 14.83
C GLU A 17 -5.16 -41.09 13.85
N ALA A 18 -5.50 -40.65 12.62
CA ALA A 18 -4.54 -40.15 11.67
C ALA A 18 -3.81 -38.91 12.22
N ASN A 19 -4.54 -37.96 12.84
CA ASN A 19 -3.96 -36.78 13.48
C ASN A 19 -3.05 -37.13 14.67
N ARG A 20 -3.42 -38.12 15.49
CA ARG A 20 -2.56 -38.59 16.61
C ARG A 20 -1.25 -39.19 16.09
N ARG A 21 -1.27 -39.98 15.03
CA ARG A 21 -0.07 -40.62 14.44
C ARG A 21 0.83 -39.58 13.76
N ILE A 22 0.27 -38.59 13.07
CA ILE A 22 1.04 -37.48 12.51
C ILE A 22 1.71 -36.63 13.59
N SER A 23 1.00 -36.33 14.67
CA SER A 23 1.55 -35.59 15.82
C SER A 23 2.66 -36.39 16.53
N ALA A 24 2.52 -37.69 16.69
CA ALA A 24 3.53 -38.56 17.28
C ALA A 24 4.81 -38.64 16.43
N LEU A 25 4.67 -38.64 15.08
CA LEU A 25 5.82 -38.58 14.17
C LEU A 25 6.55 -37.24 14.23
N LYS A 26 5.80 -36.15 14.38
CA LYS A 26 6.36 -34.80 14.49
C LYS A 26 7.15 -34.60 15.77
N ASN A 27 6.74 -35.25 16.87
CA ASN A 27 7.43 -35.22 18.16
C ASN A 27 8.68 -36.12 18.21
N LYS A 28 8.82 -37.09 17.29
CA LYS A 28 9.97 -38.01 17.25
C LYS A 28 11.19 -37.45 16.50
N THR A 29 11.01 -36.36 15.76
CA THR A 29 12.08 -35.70 14.99
C THR A 29 12.67 -34.47 15.67
N GLY A 30 12.30 -34.20 16.92
CA GLY A 30 12.73 -33.02 17.66
C GLY A 30 12.99 -33.30 19.13
N ASP A 31 13.96 -34.18 19.44
CA ASP A 31 14.45 -34.29 20.80
C ASP A 31 15.82 -33.64 20.89
N THR A 32 15.92 -32.49 21.52
CA THR A 32 16.91 -32.09 22.52
C THR A 32 16.54 -30.73 23.10
N SER A 33 16.22 -30.75 24.41
CA SER A 33 16.34 -29.69 25.42
C SER A 33 15.05 -29.21 26.10
N ARG A 34 14.81 -29.85 27.25
CA ARG A 34 14.31 -29.36 28.56
C ARG A 34 13.31 -28.21 28.67
N SER A 35 12.15 -28.61 29.16
CA SER A 35 11.34 -28.10 30.30
C SER A 35 11.44 -26.64 30.73
N THR A 36 10.31 -25.89 30.68
CA THR A 36 9.58 -25.43 31.90
C THR A 36 8.25 -24.76 31.47
N GLN A 37 7.21 -25.00 32.26
CA GLN A 37 5.84 -24.47 32.15
C GLN A 37 5.80 -22.95 32.20
N SER A 38 4.93 -22.32 31.36
CA SER A 38 3.89 -21.37 31.79
C SER A 38 3.33 -20.55 30.63
N GLY A 39 2.00 -20.42 30.52
CA GLY A 39 1.20 -19.34 29.94
C GLY A 39 1.15 -19.19 28.41
N PRO A 40 0.07 -18.64 27.87
CA PRO A 40 -0.01 -18.40 26.44
C PRO A 40 1.01 -17.34 26.02
N LYS A 41 2.08 -17.76 25.36
CA LYS A 41 3.10 -16.89 24.81
C LYS A 41 2.57 -16.24 23.55
N GLN A 42 2.45 -14.91 23.59
CA GLN A 42 2.55 -14.08 22.39
C GLN A 42 3.79 -14.52 21.61
N GLU A 43 3.63 -14.82 20.32
CA GLU A 43 4.73 -15.06 19.41
C GLU A 43 5.60 -13.79 19.33
N GLU A 44 6.73 -13.82 20.00
CA GLU A 44 7.77 -12.80 19.79
C GLU A 44 8.26 -12.88 18.33
N ALA A 45 8.08 -11.78 17.62
CA ALA A 45 8.67 -11.57 16.31
C ALA A 45 10.20 -11.76 16.36
N PRO A 46 10.83 -12.29 15.31
CA PRO A 46 12.27 -12.51 15.27
C PRO A 46 13.00 -11.18 15.49
N LYS A 47 13.89 -11.15 16.48
CA LYS A 47 14.77 -10.01 16.78
C LYS A 47 15.72 -9.79 15.59
N GLY A 48 15.28 -9.02 14.60
CA GLY A 48 16.16 -8.46 13.58
C GLY A 48 17.12 -7.45 14.23
N LYS A 49 18.37 -7.40 13.75
CA LYS A 49 19.34 -6.38 14.12
C LYS A 49 18.69 -4.99 14.03
N PRO A 50 19.01 -4.01 14.88
CA PRO A 50 18.43 -2.67 14.85
C PRO A 50 18.98 -1.88 13.65
N GLY A 51 18.54 -2.21 12.45
CA GLY A 51 18.58 -1.33 11.30
C GLY A 51 17.45 -0.30 11.46
N GLY A 52 17.74 0.97 11.19
CA GLY A 52 16.72 2.01 11.21
C GLY A 52 15.59 1.66 10.23
N LEU A 53 14.39 2.12 10.51
CA LEU A 53 13.27 2.02 9.56
C LEU A 53 13.56 2.93 8.37
N THR A 54 13.46 2.40 7.15
CA THR A 54 13.68 3.15 5.91
C THR A 54 12.40 3.30 5.09
N ARG A 55 11.40 2.43 5.33
CA ARG A 55 10.19 2.33 4.51
C ARG A 55 8.95 2.01 5.33
N VAL A 56 7.82 2.56 4.88
CA VAL A 56 6.48 2.23 5.38
C VAL A 56 5.66 1.68 4.23
N SER A 57 5.04 0.52 4.40
CA SER A 57 4.14 -0.10 3.42
C SER A 57 2.72 -0.11 3.98
N ILE A 58 1.80 0.56 3.29
CA ILE A 58 0.40 0.73 3.72
C ILE A 58 -0.49 -0.06 2.77
N THR A 59 -1.24 -1.03 3.28
CA THR A 59 -2.25 -1.78 2.52
C THR A 59 -3.62 -1.50 3.11
N ALA A 60 -4.54 -1.00 2.28
CA ALA A 60 -5.91 -0.68 2.69
C ALA A 60 -6.94 -1.25 1.72
N VAL A 61 -7.99 -1.84 2.26
CA VAL A 61 -9.13 -2.37 1.49
C VAL A 61 -10.42 -1.76 2.03
N GLY A 62 -11.20 -1.11 1.15
CA GLY A 62 -12.48 -0.52 1.51
C GLY A 62 -12.38 0.72 2.43
N ARG A 63 -11.22 1.35 2.52
CA ARG A 63 -10.98 2.49 3.42
C ARG A 63 -10.30 3.65 2.72
N ARG A 64 -10.59 4.85 3.20
CA ARG A 64 -9.82 6.04 2.83
C ARG A 64 -8.54 6.07 3.66
N VAL A 65 -7.42 6.31 2.98
CA VAL A 65 -6.08 6.45 3.60
C VAL A 65 -5.68 7.91 3.56
N ARG A 66 -5.35 8.46 4.71
CA ARG A 66 -4.78 9.79 4.87
C ARG A 66 -3.37 9.66 5.43
N ILE A 67 -2.41 10.22 4.72
CA ILE A 67 -0.99 10.20 5.07
C ILE A 67 -0.56 11.63 5.36
N GLU A 68 0.07 11.84 6.51
CA GLU A 68 0.60 13.14 6.91
C GLU A 68 2.09 13.01 7.22
N GLY A 69 2.92 13.79 6.55
CA GLY A 69 4.33 13.94 6.90
C GLY A 69 4.48 14.73 8.18
N ASP A 70 5.12 14.15 9.19
CA ASP A 70 5.36 14.79 10.48
C ASP A 70 6.81 14.56 10.91
N SER A 71 7.61 15.62 10.88
CA SER A 71 9.02 15.56 11.25
C SER A 71 9.26 15.44 12.76
N SER A 72 8.24 15.68 13.58
CA SER A 72 8.32 15.55 15.04
C SER A 72 8.33 14.10 15.52
N ILE A 73 7.83 13.17 14.71
CA ILE A 73 7.80 11.75 15.04
C ILE A 73 9.04 11.03 14.50
N ALA A 74 9.54 10.04 15.24
CA ALA A 74 10.73 9.30 14.86
C ALA A 74 10.50 8.39 13.64
N THR A 75 9.34 7.76 13.55
CA THR A 75 9.00 6.78 12.50
C THR A 75 7.59 6.99 11.97
N LEU A 76 6.58 6.39 12.60
CA LEU A 76 5.18 6.54 12.21
C LEU A 76 4.24 6.44 13.41
N SER A 77 3.04 6.98 13.25
CA SER A 77 1.89 6.83 14.13
C SER A 77 0.66 6.51 13.28
N VAL A 78 -0.19 5.59 13.72
CA VAL A 78 -1.37 5.15 12.96
C VAL A 78 -2.60 5.25 13.83
N GLU A 79 -3.63 5.88 13.29
CA GLU A 79 -4.95 6.00 13.92
C GLU A 79 -6.01 5.32 13.02
N GLY A 80 -6.93 4.62 13.64
CA GLY A 80 -7.94 3.81 12.98
C GLY A 80 -7.67 2.30 13.12
N PRO A 81 -8.57 1.44 12.64
CA PRO A 81 -8.39 0.00 12.72
C PRO A 81 -7.25 -0.47 11.79
N HIS A 82 -6.22 -1.04 12.38
CA HIS A 82 -5.03 -1.49 11.65
C HIS A 82 -4.28 -2.60 12.36
N VAL A 83 -3.41 -3.26 11.62
CA VAL A 83 -2.41 -4.20 12.13
C VAL A 83 -1.03 -3.68 11.72
N LEU A 84 -0.11 -3.63 12.68
CA LEU A 84 1.28 -3.26 12.44
C LEU A 84 2.16 -4.50 12.47
N ARG A 85 3.02 -4.64 11.48
CA ARG A 85 4.05 -5.66 11.41
C ARG A 85 5.38 -5.05 10.98
N ARG A 86 6.45 -5.39 11.67
CA ARG A 86 7.80 -4.98 11.25
C ARG A 86 8.48 -6.13 10.51
N ASN A 87 8.97 -5.85 9.31
CA ASN A 87 9.72 -6.78 8.48
C ASN A 87 11.06 -6.14 8.10
N GLY A 88 12.10 -6.40 8.89
CA GLY A 88 13.40 -5.76 8.72
C GLY A 88 13.35 -4.23 8.86
N GLU A 89 13.66 -3.53 7.77
CA GLU A 89 13.63 -2.06 7.69
C GLU A 89 12.29 -1.50 7.21
N VAL A 90 11.29 -2.35 6.99
CA VAL A 90 9.95 -1.98 6.52
C VAL A 90 8.95 -2.11 7.66
N MET A 91 8.13 -1.08 7.87
CA MET A 91 6.92 -1.17 8.69
C MET A 91 5.71 -1.36 7.80
N GLU A 92 5.02 -2.47 7.99
CA GLU A 92 3.80 -2.81 7.28
C GLU A 92 2.58 -2.38 8.11
N VAL A 93 1.71 -1.59 7.50
CA VAL A 93 0.43 -1.13 8.05
C VAL A 93 -0.67 -1.76 7.23
N SER A 94 -1.46 -2.66 7.80
CA SER A 94 -2.57 -3.29 7.10
C SER A 94 -3.90 -2.85 7.71
N SER A 95 -4.80 -2.30 6.90
CA SER A 95 -6.16 -1.97 7.26
C SER A 95 -7.11 -2.63 6.26
N THR A 96 -7.37 -3.89 6.49
CA THR A 96 -8.45 -4.60 5.79
C THR A 96 -9.74 -4.34 6.54
N GLY A 97 -10.75 -3.75 5.87
CA GLY A 97 -12.12 -3.82 6.39
C GLY A 97 -12.44 -5.31 6.63
N GLU A 98 -13.31 -5.62 7.56
CA GLU A 98 -13.64 -6.99 8.03
C GLU A 98 -14.15 -7.98 6.94
N PHE A 99 -13.73 -7.83 5.70
CA PHE A 99 -13.92 -8.80 4.63
C PHE A 99 -12.73 -9.78 4.49
N GLY A 100 -11.80 -9.79 5.46
CA GLY A 100 -10.82 -10.86 5.54
C GLY A 100 -11.51 -12.15 5.96
N PRO A 101 -11.29 -13.30 5.27
CA PRO A 101 -11.77 -14.57 5.74
C PRO A 101 -11.06 -14.90 7.05
N ASN A 102 -11.68 -14.62 8.19
CA ASN A 102 -11.39 -15.33 9.40
C ASN A 102 -11.83 -16.79 9.18
N LEU A 103 -10.92 -17.58 8.61
CA LEU A 103 -11.10 -19.03 8.39
C LEU A 103 -11.06 -19.85 9.68
N THR A 104 -11.24 -19.23 10.84
CA THR A 104 -11.39 -19.92 12.11
C THR A 104 -12.75 -19.58 12.73
N GLY A 105 -13.76 -20.24 12.23
CA GLY A 105 -15.10 -20.22 12.81
C GLY A 105 -16.15 -19.68 11.84
N PHE A 106 -17.04 -20.56 11.41
CA PHE A 106 -18.30 -20.22 10.79
C PHE A 106 -19.13 -19.34 11.74
N SER A 107 -18.86 -18.04 11.78
CA SER A 107 -19.81 -17.08 12.29
C SER A 107 -20.74 -16.73 11.13
N LEU A 108 -21.95 -17.22 11.21
CA LEU A 108 -23.10 -16.80 10.40
C LEU A 108 -23.15 -15.28 10.44
N ILE A 109 -22.70 -14.63 9.34
CA ILE A 109 -22.78 -13.20 9.17
C ILE A 109 -24.28 -12.87 9.13
N ARG A 110 -24.82 -12.35 10.23
CA ARG A 110 -26.12 -11.70 10.22
C ARG A 110 -25.98 -10.50 9.29
N PRO A 111 -26.80 -10.38 8.24
CA PRO A 111 -26.80 -9.16 7.43
C PRO A 111 -27.09 -7.97 8.33
N PRO A 112 -26.37 -6.84 8.19
CA PRO A 112 -26.59 -5.64 8.98
C PRO A 112 -28.04 -5.18 8.78
N ARG A 113 -28.76 -4.99 9.87
CA ARG A 113 -30.17 -4.62 9.88
C ARG A 113 -30.41 -3.12 10.06
N SER A 114 -29.36 -2.36 10.35
CA SER A 114 -29.43 -0.91 10.53
C SER A 114 -28.21 -0.18 9.95
N LEU A 115 -28.37 1.11 9.67
CA LEU A 115 -27.25 1.99 9.26
C LEU A 115 -26.24 2.19 10.39
N ASP A 116 -26.63 1.98 11.65
CA ASP A 116 -25.74 2.06 12.79
C ASP A 116 -24.85 0.82 12.87
N ASP A 117 -25.36 -0.37 12.54
CA ASP A 117 -24.54 -1.59 12.42
C ASP A 117 -23.45 -1.44 11.34
N LEU A 118 -23.72 -0.68 10.27
CA LEU A 118 -22.73 -0.35 9.22
C LEU A 118 -21.64 0.62 9.74
N ARG A 119 -22.00 1.52 10.68
CA ARG A 119 -21.03 2.40 11.34
C ARG A 119 -20.14 1.66 12.34
N ASP A 120 -20.68 0.68 13.05
CA ASP A 120 -19.96 -0.14 14.01
C ASP A 120 -19.00 -1.13 13.33
N ILE A 121 -19.31 -1.58 12.11
CA ILE A 121 -18.41 -2.39 11.26
C ILE A 121 -17.20 -1.56 10.77
N GLY A 122 -17.17 -0.25 11.07
CA GLY A 122 -16.02 0.60 10.72
C GLY A 122 -15.90 0.89 9.22
N LEU A 123 -16.94 0.59 8.42
CA LEU A 123 -17.03 1.00 7.03
C LEU A 123 -17.06 2.52 6.96
N GLY A 124 -16.03 3.10 6.35
CA GLY A 124 -15.90 4.56 6.19
C GLY A 124 -15.01 5.27 7.22
N LYS A 125 -14.47 4.58 8.25
CA LYS A 125 -13.43 5.16 9.09
C LYS A 125 -12.15 5.34 8.29
N GLU A 126 -11.62 6.55 8.32
CA GLU A 126 -10.35 6.90 7.67
C GLU A 126 -9.19 6.23 8.43
N LEU A 127 -8.21 5.73 7.69
CA LEU A 127 -6.93 5.31 8.23
C LEU A 127 -5.99 6.51 8.16
N LEU A 128 -5.67 7.10 9.30
CA LEU A 128 -4.70 8.19 9.38
C LEU A 128 -3.32 7.60 9.72
N VAL A 129 -2.34 7.88 8.86
CA VAL A 129 -0.95 7.45 9.02
C VAL A 129 -0.06 8.68 9.02
N LYS A 130 0.49 9.03 10.18
CA LYS A 130 1.54 10.06 10.27
C LYS A 130 2.89 9.38 10.11
N VAL A 131 3.74 9.92 9.25
CA VAL A 131 5.04 9.33 8.94
C VAL A 131 6.15 10.37 8.98
N ASN A 132 7.34 9.95 9.40
CA ASN A 132 8.51 10.81 9.27
C ASN A 132 8.82 11.03 7.77
N PRO A 133 8.97 12.28 7.30
CA PRO A 133 9.20 12.59 5.87
C PRO A 133 10.48 11.99 5.26
N LYS A 134 11.39 11.48 6.09
CA LYS A 134 12.60 10.78 5.63
C LYS A 134 12.33 9.37 5.13
N LEU A 135 11.18 8.79 5.48
CA LEU A 135 10.82 7.43 5.09
C LEU A 135 10.23 7.42 3.68
N ILE A 136 10.46 6.34 2.95
CA ILE A 136 9.81 6.07 1.67
C ILE A 136 8.48 5.38 1.95
N ILE A 137 7.41 5.82 1.27
CA ILE A 137 6.07 5.32 1.50
C ILE A 137 5.60 4.50 0.31
N ASP A 138 5.22 3.26 0.56
CA ASP A 138 4.48 2.42 -0.39
C ASP A 138 3.02 2.38 0.02
N VAL A 139 2.11 2.45 -0.95
CA VAL A 139 0.66 2.42 -0.71
C VAL A 139 -0.02 1.47 -1.68
N GLU A 140 -0.87 0.61 -1.14
CA GLU A 140 -1.78 -0.23 -1.91
C GLU A 140 -3.21 -0.04 -1.38
N ALA A 141 -4.07 0.58 -2.20
CA ALA A 141 -5.47 0.83 -1.86
C ALA A 141 -6.38 0.18 -2.91
N THR A 142 -7.16 -0.82 -2.49
CA THR A 142 -8.03 -1.56 -3.42
C THR A 142 -9.31 -0.78 -3.71
N THR A 143 -9.99 -0.28 -2.69
CA THR A 143 -11.21 0.52 -2.82
C THR A 143 -11.17 1.63 -1.79
N GLY A 144 -11.44 2.85 -2.21
CA GLY A 144 -11.33 4.03 -1.35
C GLY A 144 -10.45 5.09 -1.98
N GLY A 145 -9.96 6.01 -1.18
CA GLY A 145 -9.10 7.09 -1.66
C GLY A 145 -7.79 7.14 -0.89
N VAL A 146 -6.76 7.69 -1.53
CA VAL A 146 -5.48 7.99 -0.91
C VAL A 146 -5.29 9.50 -0.94
N ARG A 147 -5.04 10.11 0.20
CA ARG A 147 -4.65 11.51 0.30
C ARG A 147 -3.39 11.63 1.12
N SER A 148 -2.39 12.33 0.61
CA SER A 148 -1.14 12.58 1.31
C SER A 148 -0.78 14.04 1.30
N THR A 149 -0.19 14.52 2.40
CA THR A 149 0.34 15.88 2.55
C THR A 149 1.64 15.83 3.34
N GLY A 150 2.66 16.58 2.94
CA GLY A 150 3.94 16.69 3.65
C GLY A 150 4.83 15.44 3.57
N ALA A 151 4.49 14.46 2.74
CA ALA A 151 5.29 13.26 2.51
C ALA A 151 5.98 13.35 1.15
N PRO A 152 7.32 13.59 1.10
CA PRO A 152 7.98 13.94 -0.16
C PRO A 152 8.31 12.76 -1.06
N ARG A 153 8.41 11.53 -0.54
CA ARG A 153 8.93 10.39 -1.30
C ARG A 153 8.02 9.19 -1.25
N PHE A 154 7.53 8.81 -2.41
CA PHE A 154 6.75 7.59 -2.61
C PHE A 154 7.54 6.56 -3.43
N GLY A 155 7.53 5.33 -2.97
CA GLY A 155 8.02 4.18 -3.74
C GLY A 155 6.95 3.67 -4.68
N ARG A 156 6.25 2.61 -4.30
CA ARG A 156 5.15 2.02 -5.06
C ARG A 156 3.81 2.53 -4.56
N VAL A 157 3.00 3.10 -5.46
CA VAL A 157 1.61 3.49 -5.17
C VAL A 157 0.69 2.71 -6.12
N ARG A 158 -0.25 1.96 -5.57
CA ARG A 158 -1.24 1.17 -6.31
C ARG A 158 -2.63 1.54 -5.84
N VAL A 159 -3.47 2.02 -6.74
CA VAL A 159 -4.87 2.34 -6.47
C VAL A 159 -5.75 1.62 -7.48
N THR A 160 -6.56 0.67 -7.01
CA THR A 160 -7.43 -0.09 -7.92
C THR A 160 -8.67 0.72 -8.30
N ALA A 161 -9.36 1.29 -7.31
CA ALA A 161 -10.52 2.14 -7.55
C ALA A 161 -10.60 3.26 -6.52
N GLY A 162 -10.78 4.49 -7.01
CA GLY A 162 -10.90 5.68 -6.16
C GLY A 162 -9.97 6.82 -6.56
N GLY A 163 -9.97 7.87 -5.76
CA GLY A 163 -9.10 9.04 -5.97
C GLY A 163 -7.74 8.87 -5.29
N CYS A 164 -6.70 9.40 -5.92
CA CYS A 164 -5.37 9.51 -5.34
C CYS A 164 -4.90 10.96 -5.42
N HIS A 165 -4.60 11.56 -4.28
CA HIS A 165 -4.09 12.93 -4.22
C HIS A 165 -2.84 12.96 -3.34
N LEU A 166 -1.69 13.21 -3.95
CA LEU A 166 -0.39 13.29 -3.29
C LEU A 166 0.13 14.71 -3.39
N SER A 167 0.28 15.40 -2.24
CA SER A 167 0.81 16.76 -2.16
C SER A 167 2.20 16.79 -1.56
N ASP A 168 2.97 17.83 -1.89
CA ASP A 168 4.34 18.07 -1.44
C ASP A 168 5.34 17.02 -1.89
N VAL A 169 5.10 16.43 -3.05
CA VAL A 169 5.88 15.32 -3.58
C VAL A 169 7.13 15.81 -4.29
N VAL A 170 8.25 15.16 -3.99
CA VAL A 170 9.54 15.36 -4.65
C VAL A 170 9.86 14.22 -5.63
N GLU A 171 9.40 13.00 -5.31
CA GLU A 171 9.59 11.81 -6.12
C GLU A 171 8.46 10.78 -5.90
N VAL A 172 7.97 10.18 -7.00
CA VAL A 172 7.10 8.99 -6.97
C VAL A 172 7.70 7.94 -7.89
N SER A 173 8.36 6.94 -7.35
CA SER A 173 9.08 5.95 -8.17
C SER A 173 8.15 5.20 -9.12
N ASP A 174 6.96 4.77 -8.66
CA ASP A 174 6.03 4.02 -9.50
C ASP A 174 4.58 4.11 -8.98
N LEU A 175 3.73 4.86 -9.67
CA LEU A 175 2.30 4.98 -9.40
C LEU A 175 1.48 4.32 -10.50
N LEU A 176 0.55 3.46 -10.11
CA LEU A 176 -0.47 2.90 -10.99
C LEU A 176 -1.86 3.09 -10.38
N SER A 177 -2.74 3.77 -11.10
CA SER A 177 -4.17 3.79 -10.83
C SER A 177 -4.92 3.06 -11.94
N GLN A 178 -5.74 2.08 -11.57
CA GLN A 178 -6.53 1.33 -12.56
C GLN A 178 -7.79 2.08 -12.95
N ALA A 179 -8.49 2.67 -11.96
CA ALA A 179 -9.69 3.46 -12.23
C ALA A 179 -9.81 4.64 -11.25
N GLY A 180 -10.02 5.85 -11.80
CA GLY A 180 -10.26 7.05 -11.01
C GLY A 180 -9.37 8.23 -11.36
N GLY A 181 -9.38 9.24 -10.49
CA GLY A 181 -8.58 10.45 -10.65
C GLY A 181 -7.30 10.40 -9.82
N VAL A 182 -6.19 10.76 -10.43
CA VAL A 182 -4.90 10.92 -9.76
C VAL A 182 -4.47 12.37 -9.86
N THR A 183 -4.09 12.95 -8.74
CA THR A 183 -3.39 14.23 -8.68
C THR A 183 -2.09 14.06 -7.93
N VAL A 184 -1.00 14.45 -8.56
CA VAL A 184 0.32 14.53 -7.93
C VAL A 184 0.77 15.96 -8.02
N GLU A 185 1.07 16.58 -6.88
CA GLU A 185 1.57 17.95 -6.83
C GLU A 185 2.78 18.07 -5.92
N GLY A 186 3.72 18.92 -6.31
CA GLY A 186 4.91 19.19 -5.52
C GLY A 186 6.11 19.61 -6.35
N PRO A 187 7.23 19.89 -5.67
CA PRO A 187 8.49 20.28 -6.32
C PRO A 187 9.24 19.03 -6.83
N ILE A 188 8.72 18.40 -7.89
CA ILE A 188 9.35 17.20 -8.49
C ILE A 188 10.77 17.55 -8.96
N SER A 189 11.76 17.01 -8.28
CA SER A 189 13.17 17.38 -8.53
C SER A 189 14.18 16.25 -8.33
N LEU A 190 13.71 15.05 -7.92
CA LEU A 190 14.58 13.91 -7.66
C LEU A 190 14.18 12.68 -8.48
N GLY A 191 15.17 11.89 -8.83
CA GLY A 191 15.02 10.56 -9.36
C GLY A 191 14.23 10.44 -10.65
N ARG A 192 13.54 9.31 -10.78
CA ARG A 192 12.63 9.02 -11.90
C ARG A 192 11.25 8.64 -11.38
N SER A 193 10.28 9.46 -11.70
CA SER A 193 8.87 9.23 -11.39
C SER A 193 8.16 8.58 -12.58
N ARG A 194 7.34 7.55 -12.33
CA ARG A 194 6.47 6.92 -13.31
C ARG A 194 5.04 6.98 -12.82
N LEU A 195 4.18 7.67 -13.55
CA LEU A 195 2.77 7.87 -13.20
C LEU A 195 1.91 7.27 -14.30
N LYS A 196 1.21 6.17 -13.99
CA LYS A 196 0.34 5.49 -14.95
C LYS A 196 -1.10 5.48 -14.47
N VAL A 197 -2.02 5.84 -15.36
CA VAL A 197 -3.47 5.70 -15.18
C VAL A 197 -4.03 4.86 -16.30
N GLU A 198 -4.75 3.79 -15.97
CA GLU A 198 -5.36 2.91 -16.97
C GLU A 198 -6.70 3.48 -17.46
N SER A 199 -7.56 3.95 -16.55
CA SER A 199 -8.82 4.58 -16.90
C SER A 199 -9.13 5.75 -15.95
N GLY A 200 -9.25 6.97 -16.49
CA GLY A 200 -9.59 8.15 -15.69
C GLY A 200 -8.77 9.39 -16.01
N SER A 201 -8.41 10.14 -15.00
CA SER A 201 -7.64 11.38 -15.16
C SER A 201 -6.35 11.37 -14.36
N LEU A 202 -5.30 11.96 -14.94
CA LEU A 202 -4.03 12.21 -14.27
C LEU A 202 -3.72 13.70 -14.33
N THR A 203 -3.52 14.32 -13.18
CA THR A 203 -3.09 15.71 -13.09
C THR A 203 -1.74 15.76 -12.38
N LEU A 204 -0.73 16.29 -13.05
CA LEU A 204 0.57 16.63 -12.49
C LEU A 204 0.62 18.15 -12.31
N ILE A 205 0.92 18.60 -11.09
CA ILE A 205 1.07 20.03 -10.76
C ILE A 205 2.49 20.27 -10.26
N LEU A 206 3.30 20.90 -11.08
CA LEU A 206 4.68 21.22 -10.77
C LEU A 206 4.74 22.53 -9.99
N LYS A 207 5.17 22.43 -8.72
CA LYS A 207 5.31 23.57 -7.81
C LYS A 207 6.69 24.22 -7.95
N PRO A 208 6.89 25.46 -7.42
CA PRO A 208 8.20 26.08 -7.36
C PRO A 208 9.24 25.16 -6.71
N GLY A 209 10.42 25.06 -7.35
CA GLY A 209 11.48 24.13 -6.98
C GLY A 209 11.46 22.83 -7.82
N SER A 210 10.50 22.66 -8.72
CA SER A 210 10.53 21.55 -9.68
C SER A 210 11.67 21.73 -10.66
N SER A 211 12.32 20.61 -10.98
CA SER A 211 13.41 20.52 -11.94
C SER A 211 13.34 19.16 -12.62
N VAL A 212 12.51 19.05 -13.66
CA VAL A 212 12.08 17.77 -14.21
C VAL A 212 11.84 17.83 -15.72
N THR A 213 12.28 16.80 -16.42
CA THR A 213 11.86 16.49 -17.79
C THR A 213 10.61 15.62 -17.70
N VAL A 214 9.49 16.12 -18.19
CA VAL A 214 8.21 15.42 -18.24
C VAL A 214 7.98 14.86 -19.64
N HIS A 215 7.86 13.54 -19.74
CA HIS A 215 7.43 12.84 -20.94
C HIS A 215 6.02 12.31 -20.72
N ALA A 216 5.10 12.56 -21.64
CA ALA A 216 3.71 12.14 -21.51
C ALA A 216 3.22 11.41 -22.75
N ASP A 217 2.55 10.26 -22.54
CA ASP A 217 1.96 9.41 -23.56
C ASP A 217 0.49 9.09 -23.23
N ALA A 218 -0.40 9.22 -24.22
CA ALA A 218 -1.81 8.88 -24.09
C ALA A 218 -2.24 7.99 -25.25
N LYS A 219 -2.65 6.73 -24.96
CA LYS A 219 -3.06 5.78 -26.01
C LYS A 219 -4.46 6.07 -26.56
N PHE A 220 -5.44 6.21 -25.68
CA PHE A 220 -6.84 6.52 -26.00
C PHE A 220 -7.29 7.71 -25.13
N GLY A 221 -6.73 8.90 -25.39
CA GLY A 221 -6.99 10.08 -24.57
C GLY A 221 -6.23 11.30 -25.08
N HIS A 222 -6.16 12.30 -24.22
CA HIS A 222 -5.51 13.56 -24.54
C HIS A 222 -4.52 13.95 -23.45
N ILE A 223 -3.46 14.65 -23.88
CA ILE A 223 -2.52 15.31 -22.98
C ILE A 223 -2.75 16.82 -23.10
N ARG A 224 -2.89 17.47 -21.97
CA ARG A 224 -2.97 18.93 -21.88
C ARG A 224 -1.74 19.46 -21.19
N TRP A 225 -0.97 20.24 -21.88
CA TRP A 225 0.20 20.94 -21.37
C TRP A 225 -0.17 22.33 -20.85
N PRO A 226 0.66 22.97 -19.98
CA PRO A 226 0.40 24.31 -19.47
C PRO A 226 0.44 25.39 -20.55
N GLU A 227 1.29 25.19 -21.58
CA GLU A 227 1.46 26.07 -22.74
C GLU A 227 1.41 25.23 -24.01
N ASP A 228 1.23 25.89 -25.17
CA ASP A 228 1.33 25.22 -26.45
C ASP A 228 2.79 24.81 -26.72
N ASN A 229 3.04 23.52 -26.70
CA ASN A 229 4.36 22.93 -26.89
C ASN A 229 4.61 22.44 -28.34
N GLY A 230 3.78 22.86 -29.29
CA GLY A 230 3.90 22.46 -30.70
C GLY A 230 3.68 20.97 -30.95
N GLY A 231 3.00 20.27 -30.02
CA GLY A 231 2.73 18.84 -30.12
C GLY A 231 3.88 17.96 -29.62
N ALA A 232 4.85 18.51 -28.90
CA ALA A 232 5.92 17.71 -28.30
C ALA A 232 5.40 16.80 -27.16
N ASP A 233 5.92 15.58 -27.10
CA ASP A 233 5.59 14.60 -26.05
C ASP A 233 6.43 14.81 -24.79
N GLU A 234 7.42 15.69 -24.84
CA GLU A 234 8.35 15.95 -23.76
C GLU A 234 8.55 17.46 -23.54
N VAL A 235 8.51 17.90 -22.28
CA VAL A 235 8.74 19.29 -21.87
C VAL A 235 9.67 19.31 -20.67
N VAL A 236 10.62 20.24 -20.67
CA VAL A 236 11.60 20.44 -19.59
C VAL A 236 11.16 21.61 -18.71
N PHE A 237 11.11 21.39 -17.41
CA PHE A 237 10.84 22.42 -16.40
C PHE A 237 12.08 22.58 -15.50
N GLY A 238 12.49 23.80 -15.29
CA GLY A 238 13.75 24.09 -14.57
C GLY A 238 14.96 23.57 -15.36
N ASN A 239 15.90 22.90 -14.66
CA ASN A 239 17.09 22.33 -15.32
C ASN A 239 16.93 20.88 -15.80
N GLY A 240 15.75 20.27 -15.59
CA GLY A 240 15.44 18.92 -16.06
C GLY A 240 16.21 17.79 -15.35
N SER A 241 16.67 18.00 -14.13
CA SER A 241 17.51 17.02 -13.41
C SER A 241 16.79 15.72 -13.05
N ALA A 242 15.48 15.79 -12.81
CA ALA A 242 14.63 14.61 -12.59
C ALA A 242 13.93 14.20 -13.89
N ARG A 243 13.35 13.01 -13.93
CA ARG A 243 12.52 12.53 -15.02
C ARG A 243 11.14 12.11 -14.52
N CYS A 244 10.09 12.50 -15.26
CA CYS A 244 8.73 12.08 -14.97
C CYS A 244 8.04 11.54 -16.21
N ASP A 245 7.74 10.23 -16.21
CA ASP A 245 7.04 9.58 -17.31
C ASP A 245 5.54 9.47 -16.92
N LEU A 246 4.67 10.13 -17.69
CA LEU A 246 3.21 10.07 -17.55
C LEU A 246 2.65 9.13 -18.61
N THR A 247 1.80 8.20 -18.23
CA THR A 247 1.09 7.33 -19.18
C THR A 247 -0.38 7.28 -18.84
N VAL A 248 -1.25 7.61 -19.79
CA VAL A 248 -2.70 7.43 -19.68
C VAL A 248 -3.17 6.49 -20.77
N THR A 249 -3.75 5.36 -20.37
CA THR A 249 -4.27 4.41 -21.35
C THR A 249 -5.60 4.88 -21.91
N MET A 250 -6.54 5.30 -21.06
CA MET A 250 -7.85 5.85 -21.45
C MET A 250 -8.21 7.02 -20.54
N GLY A 251 -8.35 8.23 -21.12
CA GLY A 251 -8.76 9.43 -20.37
C GLY A 251 -7.93 10.67 -20.65
N LEU A 252 -7.65 11.46 -19.63
CA LEU A 252 -7.01 12.76 -19.75
C LEU A 252 -5.77 12.86 -18.84
N ALA A 253 -4.62 13.23 -19.40
CA ALA A 253 -3.49 13.74 -18.65
C ALA A 253 -3.46 15.26 -18.72
N THR A 254 -3.24 15.91 -17.58
CA THR A 254 -3.06 17.36 -17.49
C THR A 254 -1.77 17.66 -16.76
N VAL A 255 -0.87 18.36 -17.40
CA VAL A 255 0.32 18.93 -16.75
C VAL A 255 0.05 20.40 -16.49
N LYS A 256 0.25 20.83 -15.25
CA LYS A 256 0.20 22.23 -14.83
C LYS A 256 1.55 22.61 -14.24
N SER A 257 2.01 23.80 -14.47
CA SER A 257 3.26 24.29 -13.92
C SER A 257 3.07 25.69 -13.32
N GLU A 258 3.61 25.86 -12.13
CA GLU A 258 3.83 27.14 -11.49
C GLU A 258 5.30 27.61 -11.69
N VAL A 259 6.06 26.85 -12.48
CA VAL A 259 7.46 27.12 -12.85
C VAL A 259 7.48 27.38 -14.37
N PRO A 260 8.22 28.38 -14.85
CA PRO A 260 8.43 28.57 -16.29
C PRO A 260 9.04 27.31 -16.93
N ALA A 261 8.59 27.00 -18.14
CA ALA A 261 9.18 25.96 -18.97
C ALA A 261 10.51 26.41 -19.60
#